data_2e1d37e1fdbe221592dd1da1d5dfeb0b
#
_entry.id   2e1d37e1fdbe221592dd1da1d5dfeb0b
#
_cell.length_a   1.000
_cell.length_b   1.000
_cell.length_c   1.000
_cell.angle_alpha   90.00
_cell.angle_beta   90.00
_cell.angle_gamma   90.00
#
_symmetry.space_group_name_H-M   'P 1'
#
loop_
_entity.id
_entity.type
_entity.pdbx_description
1 polymer ?
#
loop_
_entity_poly.entity_id
_entity_poly.type
_entity_poly.pdbx_seq_one_letter_code
_entity_poly.pdbx_strand_id
1 'polypeptide(L)'
;RNEDIEIIKTKIDTIFNKSVAAYKENMEKVGFSYEDVVVVYEKICKMNKTTAKMYLRGGIVPYLLLGEASKRKHSNLDFLCSKKDIPMIRELFRKNDYYDPKRDSLTYTINNIDYGFQVIVDKVKVNIAVFEENDNGIIEYSFDCHNRIGVIKNINAKLSEYIMPYVSSDNKKYMTLSLELIVADKLMLNRDKDREDIEKIKECNGISEERIKKIPLPIVKKVKLVGDNLEFTTTMPRIKLDIPKRQKSMGFINIGTILLLIAVVVCFILGNR
;
A
#
# COMPACT_ATOMS: atom_id res chain seq x y z
N ARG A 1 13.53 16.75 -36.78
CA ARG A 1 13.67 15.25 -36.76
C ARG A 1 14.02 14.73 -35.36
N ASN A 2 14.95 15.36 -34.62
CA ASN A 2 15.28 14.95 -33.24
C ASN A 2 14.21 15.38 -32.23
N GLU A 3 13.62 16.56 -32.39
CA GLU A 3 12.48 17.03 -31.56
C GLU A 3 11.25 16.14 -31.69
N ASP A 4 10.94 15.68 -32.89
CA ASP A 4 9.82 14.78 -33.14
C ASP A 4 10.00 13.44 -32.42
N ILE A 5 11.24 12.93 -32.37
CA ILE A 5 11.58 11.69 -31.66
C ILE A 5 11.41 11.83 -30.14
N GLU A 6 11.82 12.95 -29.56
CA GLU A 6 11.65 13.24 -28.15
C GLU A 6 10.16 13.40 -27.75
N ILE A 7 9.38 14.06 -28.60
CA ILE A 7 7.92 14.19 -28.42
C ILE A 7 7.25 12.81 -28.44
N ILE A 8 7.65 11.94 -29.37
CA ILE A 8 7.13 10.58 -29.49
C ILE A 8 7.50 9.74 -28.25
N LYS A 9 8.76 9.79 -27.81
CA LYS A 9 9.22 9.13 -26.58
C LYS A 9 8.40 9.57 -25.37
N THR A 10 8.24 10.87 -25.17
CA THR A 10 7.47 11.43 -24.06
C THR A 10 6.02 10.96 -24.08
N LYS A 11 5.40 10.88 -25.25
CA LYS A 11 4.03 10.37 -25.41
C LYS A 11 3.95 8.86 -25.08
N ILE A 12 4.92 8.08 -25.56
CA ILE A 12 4.99 6.63 -25.26
C ILE A 12 5.16 6.39 -23.77
N ASP A 13 6.09 7.11 -23.12
CA ASP A 13 6.31 7.01 -21.68
C ASP A 13 5.05 7.41 -20.88
N THR A 14 4.35 8.45 -21.33
CA THR A 14 3.09 8.89 -20.71
C THR A 14 2.00 7.82 -20.83
N ILE A 15 1.85 7.19 -22.00
CA ILE A 15 0.87 6.13 -22.23
C ILE A 15 1.23 4.90 -21.41
N PHE A 16 2.51 4.51 -21.39
CA PHE A 16 3.00 3.39 -20.64
C PHE A 16 2.75 3.57 -19.13
N ASN A 17 3.11 4.73 -18.59
CA ASN A 17 2.89 5.05 -17.17
C ASN A 17 1.40 5.05 -16.79
N LYS A 18 0.53 5.59 -17.66
CA LYS A 18 -0.93 5.51 -17.45
C LYS A 18 -1.43 4.06 -17.46
N SER A 19 -0.93 3.22 -18.37
CA SER A 19 -1.30 1.81 -18.46
C SER A 19 -0.84 1.02 -17.24
N VAL A 20 0.36 1.28 -16.73
CA VAL A 20 0.86 0.67 -15.48
C VAL A 20 0.02 1.10 -14.28
N ALA A 21 -0.37 2.39 -14.20
CA ALA A 21 -1.22 2.88 -13.13
C ALA A 21 -2.62 2.22 -13.18
N ALA A 22 -3.21 2.11 -14.35
CA ALA A 22 -4.49 1.43 -14.55
C ALA A 22 -4.41 -0.07 -14.21
N TYR A 23 -3.30 -0.73 -14.57
CA TYR A 23 -3.05 -2.12 -14.19
C TYR A 23 -2.97 -2.30 -12.67
N LYS A 24 -2.20 -1.44 -11.98
CA LYS A 24 -2.10 -1.44 -10.50
C LYS A 24 -3.47 -1.24 -9.85
N GLU A 25 -4.29 -0.33 -10.36
CA GLU A 25 -5.65 -0.07 -9.88
C GLU A 25 -6.58 -1.29 -10.09
N ASN A 26 -6.53 -1.91 -11.26
CA ASN A 26 -7.33 -3.11 -11.54
C ASN A 26 -6.96 -4.30 -10.65
N MET A 27 -5.66 -4.50 -10.38
CA MET A 27 -5.19 -5.52 -9.46
C MET A 27 -5.70 -5.30 -8.03
N GLU A 28 -5.89 -4.04 -7.61
CA GLU A 28 -6.50 -3.71 -6.33
C GLU A 28 -7.97 -4.15 -6.22
N LYS A 29 -8.73 -3.98 -7.31
CA LYS A 29 -10.15 -4.38 -7.37
C LYS A 29 -10.35 -5.89 -7.34
N VAL A 30 -9.45 -6.65 -7.97
CA VAL A 30 -9.53 -8.12 -8.06
C VAL A 30 -9.18 -8.78 -6.71
N GLY A 31 -8.19 -8.22 -5.99
CA GLY A 31 -7.64 -8.80 -4.77
C GLY A 31 -6.87 -10.11 -5.01
N PHE A 32 -6.15 -10.56 -4.00
CA PHE A 32 -5.24 -11.71 -4.02
C PHE A 32 -5.69 -12.75 -3.00
N SER A 33 -5.47 -14.03 -3.27
CA SER A 33 -5.71 -15.09 -2.28
C SER A 33 -4.74 -14.94 -1.09
N TYR A 34 -5.08 -15.59 0.01
CA TYR A 34 -4.19 -15.66 1.17
C TYR A 34 -2.85 -16.29 0.79
N GLU A 35 -2.89 -17.38 0.04
CA GLU A 35 -1.73 -18.16 -0.39
C GLU A 35 -0.79 -17.30 -1.25
N ASP A 36 -1.34 -16.55 -2.23
CA ASP A 36 -0.55 -15.64 -3.07
C ASP A 36 0.20 -14.60 -2.22
N VAL A 37 -0.49 -14.02 -1.24
CA VAL A 37 0.10 -13.00 -0.36
C VAL A 37 1.18 -13.59 0.55
N VAL A 38 0.96 -14.79 1.11
CA VAL A 38 1.96 -15.48 1.95
C VAL A 38 3.21 -15.83 1.15
N VAL A 39 3.06 -16.38 -0.05
CA VAL A 39 4.20 -16.70 -0.93
C VAL A 39 5.04 -15.46 -1.23
N VAL A 40 4.40 -14.34 -1.54
CA VAL A 40 5.11 -13.08 -1.79
C VAL A 40 5.74 -12.53 -0.52
N TYR A 41 5.07 -12.61 0.62
CA TYR A 41 5.65 -12.24 1.91
C TYR A 41 6.95 -13.02 2.20
N GLU A 42 6.92 -14.35 2.09
CA GLU A 42 8.10 -15.20 2.30
C GLU A 42 9.22 -14.90 1.31
N LYS A 43 8.88 -14.62 0.05
CA LYS A 43 9.84 -14.21 -0.97
C LYS A 43 10.54 -12.90 -0.59
N ILE A 44 9.79 -11.89 -0.16
CA ILE A 44 10.34 -10.62 0.30
C ILE A 44 11.26 -10.83 1.52
N CYS A 45 10.86 -11.65 2.48
CA CYS A 45 11.69 -11.99 3.62
C CYS A 45 13.01 -12.67 3.21
N LYS A 46 12.97 -13.57 2.23
CA LYS A 46 14.17 -14.23 1.68
C LYS A 46 15.08 -13.27 0.90
N MET A 47 14.49 -12.30 0.19
CA MET A 47 15.25 -11.25 -0.50
C MET A 47 15.93 -10.32 0.49
N ASN A 48 15.28 -9.98 1.60
CA ASN A 48 15.76 -9.00 2.57
C ASN A 48 16.87 -9.59 3.45
N LYS A 49 18.09 -9.63 2.90
CA LYS A 49 19.33 -10.01 3.62
C LYS A 49 20.01 -8.80 4.28
N THR A 50 19.38 -7.64 4.26
CA THR A 50 19.91 -6.40 4.83
C THR A 50 19.49 -6.22 6.28
N THR A 51 20.07 -5.23 6.96
CA THR A 51 19.65 -4.82 8.30
C THR A 51 18.37 -3.96 8.31
N ALA A 52 17.88 -3.56 7.13
CA ALA A 52 16.66 -2.78 6.98
C ALA A 52 15.45 -3.56 7.46
N LYS A 53 14.64 -2.93 8.31
CA LYS A 53 13.47 -3.56 8.92
C LYS A 53 12.21 -3.18 8.17
N MET A 54 11.45 -4.21 7.78
CA MET A 54 10.13 -4.08 7.18
C MET A 54 9.10 -4.69 8.14
N TYR A 55 8.20 -3.89 8.63
CA TYR A 55 7.19 -4.30 9.59
C TYR A 55 5.87 -4.58 8.87
N LEU A 56 5.35 -5.79 9.06
CA LEU A 56 4.10 -6.21 8.45
C LEU A 56 2.91 -5.47 9.06
N ARG A 57 1.94 -5.10 8.23
CA ARG A 57 0.70 -4.43 8.65
C ARG A 57 -0.50 -4.88 7.80
N GLY A 58 -1.66 -4.36 8.14
CA GLY A 58 -2.87 -4.56 7.36
C GLY A 58 -3.63 -5.85 7.69
N GLY A 59 -4.57 -6.21 6.82
CA GLY A 59 -5.54 -7.25 7.10
C GLY A 59 -5.03 -8.68 7.01
N ILE A 60 -3.80 -8.91 6.55
CA ILE A 60 -3.19 -10.25 6.52
C ILE A 60 -2.65 -10.66 7.90
N VAL A 61 -2.32 -9.69 8.76
CA VAL A 61 -1.62 -9.93 10.03
C VAL A 61 -2.34 -10.94 10.93
N PRO A 62 -3.63 -10.79 11.28
CA PRO A 62 -4.27 -11.73 12.18
C PRO A 62 -4.27 -13.16 11.67
N TYR A 63 -4.45 -13.35 10.37
CA TYR A 63 -4.44 -14.69 9.76
C TYR A 63 -3.07 -15.36 9.84
N LEU A 64 -2.00 -14.62 9.60
CA LEU A 64 -0.63 -15.11 9.76
C LEU A 64 -0.31 -15.47 11.20
N LEU A 65 -0.78 -14.68 12.17
CA LEU A 65 -0.54 -14.93 13.59
C LEU A 65 -1.31 -16.14 14.12
N LEU A 66 -2.51 -16.37 13.61
CA LEU A 66 -3.34 -17.53 13.95
C LEU A 66 -2.91 -18.79 13.17
N GLY A 67 -2.12 -18.66 12.10
CA GLY A 67 -1.80 -19.76 11.20
C GLY A 67 -3.01 -20.23 10.39
N GLU A 68 -3.99 -19.35 10.18
CA GLU A 68 -5.24 -19.67 9.50
C GLU A 68 -5.32 -18.99 8.13
N ALA A 69 -5.77 -19.73 7.11
CA ALA A 69 -6.00 -19.15 5.79
C ALA A 69 -7.22 -18.23 5.80
N SER A 70 -7.05 -17.02 5.26
CA SER A 70 -8.17 -16.10 5.05
C SER A 70 -9.05 -16.58 3.90
N LYS A 71 -10.37 -16.63 4.10
CA LYS A 71 -11.34 -16.92 3.04
C LYS A 71 -11.56 -15.74 2.10
N ARG A 72 -11.29 -14.52 2.56
CA ARG A 72 -11.42 -13.32 1.75
C ARG A 72 -10.16 -13.02 0.95
N LYS A 73 -10.31 -12.28 -0.12
CA LYS A 73 -9.19 -11.74 -0.88
C LYS A 73 -8.59 -10.50 -0.20
N HIS A 74 -7.29 -10.37 -0.32
CA HIS A 74 -6.53 -9.22 0.16
C HIS A 74 -6.21 -8.28 -1.00
N SER A 75 -6.35 -6.97 -0.82
CA SER A 75 -6.08 -6.00 -1.87
C SER A 75 -4.58 -5.79 -2.11
N ASN A 76 -3.76 -6.06 -1.12
CA ASN A 76 -2.32 -5.81 -1.12
C ASN A 76 -1.65 -6.51 0.05
N LEU A 77 -0.32 -6.55 0.00
CA LEU A 77 0.56 -6.82 1.12
C LEU A 77 1.18 -5.49 1.57
N ASP A 78 0.96 -5.12 2.82
CA ASP A 78 1.36 -3.82 3.35
C ASP A 78 2.53 -3.96 4.33
N PHE A 79 3.56 -3.14 4.12
CA PHE A 79 4.68 -2.97 5.02
C PHE A 79 4.81 -1.52 5.49
N LEU A 80 5.45 -1.39 6.65
CA LEU A 80 5.88 -0.12 7.20
C LEU A 80 7.39 -0.20 7.46
N CYS A 81 8.12 0.86 7.14
CA CYS A 81 9.56 0.92 7.41
C CYS A 81 9.99 2.30 7.89
N SER A 82 11.10 2.34 8.62
CA SER A 82 11.67 3.60 9.07
C SER A 82 12.12 4.44 7.87
N LYS A 83 11.93 5.75 7.95
CA LYS A 83 12.41 6.72 6.95
C LYS A 83 13.90 6.54 6.60
N LYS A 84 14.70 6.20 7.59
CA LYS A 84 16.15 5.93 7.39
C LYS A 84 16.44 4.67 6.58
N ASP A 85 15.54 3.68 6.61
CA ASP A 85 15.74 2.39 5.93
C ASP A 85 15.17 2.38 4.50
N ILE A 86 14.32 3.35 4.15
CA ILE A 86 13.66 3.44 2.83
C ILE A 86 14.62 3.37 1.64
N PRO A 87 15.75 4.09 1.63
CA PRO A 87 16.67 4.01 0.48
C PRO A 87 17.21 2.58 0.27
N MET A 88 17.52 1.89 1.35
CA MET A 88 18.02 0.50 1.31
C MET A 88 16.93 -0.47 0.84
N ILE A 89 15.68 -0.26 1.27
CA ILE A 89 14.54 -1.08 0.86
C ILE A 89 14.21 -0.85 -0.62
N ARG A 90 14.22 0.39 -1.13
CA ARG A 90 14.09 0.64 -2.56
C ARG A 90 15.16 -0.06 -3.38
N GLU A 91 16.40 0.00 -2.93
CA GLU A 91 17.51 -0.66 -3.59
C GLU A 91 17.36 -2.19 -3.58
N LEU A 92 16.83 -2.76 -2.49
CA LEU A 92 16.49 -4.19 -2.42
C LEU A 92 15.51 -4.58 -3.53
N PHE A 93 14.41 -3.84 -3.67
CA PHE A 93 13.41 -4.10 -4.72
C PHE A 93 13.94 -3.81 -6.12
N ARG A 94 14.80 -2.79 -6.28
CA ARG A 94 15.45 -2.46 -7.55
C ARG A 94 16.38 -3.58 -8.03
N LYS A 95 17.20 -4.13 -7.14
CA LYS A 95 18.11 -5.25 -7.45
C LYS A 95 17.41 -6.54 -7.86
N ASN A 96 16.14 -6.67 -7.50
CA ASN A 96 15.31 -7.81 -7.84
C ASN A 96 14.28 -7.48 -8.95
N ASP A 97 14.48 -6.40 -9.69
CA ASP A 97 13.67 -5.95 -10.84
C ASP A 97 12.21 -5.62 -10.52
N TYR A 98 11.87 -5.39 -9.25
CA TYR A 98 10.51 -5.01 -8.84
C TYR A 98 10.29 -3.50 -8.73
N TYR A 99 11.34 -2.70 -8.55
CA TYR A 99 11.26 -1.25 -8.43
C TYR A 99 12.06 -0.55 -9.52
N ASP A 100 11.40 0.35 -10.24
CA ASP A 100 12.02 1.25 -11.21
C ASP A 100 11.83 2.70 -10.74
N PRO A 101 12.93 3.45 -10.44
CA PRO A 101 12.83 4.84 -10.01
C PRO A 101 12.05 5.73 -10.97
N LYS A 102 12.15 5.51 -12.27
CA LYS A 102 11.44 6.31 -13.28
C LYS A 102 9.94 6.05 -13.27
N ARG A 103 9.53 4.80 -13.02
CA ARG A 103 8.13 4.37 -13.01
C ARG A 103 7.47 4.56 -11.65
N ASP A 104 8.20 4.26 -10.57
CA ASP A 104 7.61 4.02 -9.25
C ASP A 104 7.88 5.16 -8.25
N SER A 105 8.85 6.08 -8.49
CA SER A 105 9.22 7.12 -7.53
C SER A 105 8.45 8.45 -7.69
N LEU A 106 8.00 8.78 -8.90
CA LEU A 106 7.38 10.09 -9.19
C LEU A 106 6.04 10.33 -8.46
N THR A 107 5.46 9.28 -7.90
CA THR A 107 4.11 9.31 -7.35
C THR A 107 4.10 9.50 -5.84
N TYR A 108 5.24 9.37 -5.14
CA TYR A 108 5.28 9.17 -3.70
C TYR A 108 6.07 10.20 -2.91
N THR A 109 6.61 11.23 -3.59
CA THR A 109 7.28 12.35 -2.93
C THR A 109 6.48 13.63 -3.17
N ILE A 110 5.96 14.23 -2.11
CA ILE A 110 5.23 15.49 -2.15
C ILE A 110 5.88 16.42 -1.13
N ASN A 111 6.26 17.62 -1.52
CA ASN A 111 6.96 18.59 -0.66
C ASN A 111 8.20 18.01 0.04
N ASN A 112 9.01 17.25 -0.66
CA ASN A 112 10.19 16.58 -0.12
C ASN A 112 9.89 15.58 1.02
N ILE A 113 8.63 15.21 1.22
CA ILE A 113 8.22 14.14 2.11
C ILE A 113 8.12 12.86 1.32
N ASP A 114 8.80 11.82 1.78
CA ASP A 114 8.74 10.49 1.21
C ASP A 114 7.57 9.72 1.82
N TYR A 115 6.55 9.40 1.02
CA TYR A 115 5.38 8.61 1.42
C TYR A 115 5.55 7.11 1.20
N GLY A 116 6.76 6.68 0.86
CA GLY A 116 7.03 5.29 0.53
C GLY A 116 6.87 4.99 -0.96
N PHE A 117 6.54 3.75 -1.29
CA PHE A 117 6.37 3.32 -2.67
C PHE A 117 5.50 2.07 -2.77
N GLN A 118 5.09 1.75 -3.99
CA GLN A 118 4.29 0.58 -4.31
C GLN A 118 4.93 -0.17 -5.47
N VAL A 119 5.02 -1.49 -5.35
CA VAL A 119 5.52 -2.37 -6.39
C VAL A 119 4.58 -3.56 -6.58
N ILE A 120 4.78 -4.31 -7.67
CA ILE A 120 4.13 -5.58 -7.91
C ILE A 120 5.19 -6.67 -7.85
N VAL A 121 4.98 -7.63 -6.95
CA VAL A 121 5.82 -8.81 -6.81
C VAL A 121 4.98 -10.04 -7.12
N ASP A 122 5.32 -10.77 -8.17
CA ASP A 122 4.60 -11.97 -8.60
C ASP A 122 3.06 -11.80 -8.62
N LYS A 123 2.59 -10.72 -9.24
CA LYS A 123 1.19 -10.28 -9.32
C LYS A 123 0.65 -9.58 -8.08
N VAL A 124 1.18 -9.83 -6.88
CA VAL A 124 0.68 -9.20 -5.65
C VAL A 124 1.18 -7.76 -5.55
N LYS A 125 0.27 -6.87 -5.26
CA LYS A 125 0.56 -5.48 -4.97
C LYS A 125 1.16 -5.35 -3.56
N VAL A 126 2.36 -4.77 -3.48
CA VAL A 126 3.10 -4.57 -2.23
C VAL A 126 3.24 -3.07 -1.98
N ASN A 127 2.73 -2.59 -0.87
CA ASN A 127 2.86 -1.20 -0.43
C ASN A 127 3.90 -1.09 0.67
N ILE A 128 4.77 -0.10 0.55
CA ILE A 128 5.74 0.26 1.56
C ILE A 128 5.42 1.68 2.04
N ALA A 129 4.92 1.78 3.26
CA ALA A 129 4.71 3.05 3.95
C ALA A 129 5.94 3.41 4.79
N VAL A 130 6.06 4.67 5.18
CA VAL A 130 7.22 5.20 5.92
C VAL A 130 6.78 5.70 7.28
N PHE A 131 7.62 5.53 8.29
CA PHE A 131 7.42 6.20 9.57
C PHE A 131 8.70 6.87 10.05
N GLU A 132 8.50 7.89 10.88
CA GLU A 132 9.53 8.49 11.70
C GLU A 132 8.99 8.71 13.12
N GLU A 133 9.88 8.68 14.11
CA GLU A 133 9.56 8.97 15.51
C GLU A 133 10.12 10.33 15.88
N ASN A 134 9.35 11.09 16.62
CA ASN A 134 9.76 12.35 17.22
C ASN A 134 9.27 12.43 18.69
N ASP A 135 9.51 13.55 19.35
CA ASP A 135 9.14 13.76 20.75
C ASP A 135 7.63 13.63 21.02
N ASN A 136 6.79 13.84 20.01
CA ASN A 136 5.34 13.78 20.10
C ASN A 136 4.76 12.41 19.68
N GLY A 137 5.60 11.43 19.35
CA GLY A 137 5.19 10.10 18.96
C GLY A 137 5.63 9.71 17.53
N ILE A 138 4.83 8.87 16.89
CA ILE A 138 5.10 8.35 15.55
C ILE A 138 4.34 9.14 14.49
N ILE A 139 5.03 9.51 13.42
CA ILE A 139 4.42 10.04 12.22
C ILE A 139 4.55 9.00 11.11
N GLU A 140 3.42 8.56 10.58
CA GLU A 140 3.37 7.64 9.46
C GLU A 140 3.01 8.40 8.18
N TYR A 141 3.73 8.10 7.11
CA TYR A 141 3.49 8.61 5.76
C TYR A 141 3.11 7.45 4.86
N SER A 142 2.00 7.57 4.16
CA SER A 142 1.57 6.61 3.15
C SER A 142 0.92 7.33 1.98
N PHE A 143 0.84 6.67 0.84
CA PHE A 143 0.24 7.23 -0.36
C PHE A 143 -0.99 6.41 -0.76
N ASP A 144 -2.11 7.10 -0.91
CA ASP A 144 -3.31 6.55 -1.52
C ASP A 144 -3.22 6.73 -3.04
N CYS A 145 -2.81 5.68 -3.73
CA CYS A 145 -2.61 5.70 -5.18
C CYS A 145 -3.92 5.94 -5.95
N HIS A 146 -5.05 5.47 -5.40
CA HIS A 146 -6.35 5.60 -6.04
C HIS A 146 -6.81 7.05 -6.10
N ASN A 147 -6.66 7.75 -4.98
CA ASN A 147 -7.08 9.15 -4.86
C ASN A 147 -5.94 10.15 -5.11
N ARG A 148 -4.71 9.66 -5.33
CA ARG A 148 -3.48 10.47 -5.44
C ARG A 148 -3.29 11.41 -4.25
N ILE A 149 -3.47 10.86 -3.06
CA ILE A 149 -3.42 11.61 -1.82
C ILE A 149 -2.30 11.08 -0.95
N GLY A 150 -1.40 11.97 -0.51
CA GLY A 150 -0.50 11.70 0.60
C GLY A 150 -1.30 11.66 1.90
N VAL A 151 -1.08 10.66 2.72
CA VAL A 151 -1.71 10.48 4.02
C VAL A 151 -0.64 10.57 5.10
N ILE A 152 -0.82 11.49 6.04
CA ILE A 152 0.04 11.68 7.20
C ILE A 152 -0.78 11.33 8.43
N LYS A 153 -0.31 10.35 9.22
CA LYS A 153 -0.93 9.96 10.48
C LYS A 153 0.00 10.32 11.63
N ASN A 154 -0.47 11.13 12.55
CA ASN A 154 0.22 11.39 13.80
C ASN A 154 -0.38 10.47 14.87
N ILE A 155 0.47 9.67 15.51
CA ILE A 155 0.09 8.63 16.45
C ILE A 155 0.86 8.91 17.74
N ASN A 156 0.13 9.19 18.82
CA ASN A 156 0.73 9.39 20.13
C ASN A 156 1.07 8.04 20.77
N ALA A 157 2.14 7.42 20.29
CA ALA A 157 2.68 6.17 20.79
C ALA A 157 4.19 6.14 20.64
N LYS A 158 4.88 5.44 21.52
CA LYS A 158 6.32 5.18 21.38
C LYS A 158 6.56 4.05 20.38
N LEU A 159 7.77 4.02 19.77
CA LEU A 159 8.13 2.97 18.82
C LEU A 159 7.97 1.56 19.41
N SER A 160 8.31 1.38 20.70
CA SER A 160 8.15 0.11 21.42
C SER A 160 6.69 -0.33 21.61
N GLU A 161 5.75 0.61 21.56
CA GLU A 161 4.30 0.34 21.63
C GLU A 161 3.69 0.18 20.24
N TYR A 162 4.34 0.78 19.23
CA TYR A 162 3.87 0.81 17.86
C TYR A 162 4.25 -0.46 17.07
N ILE A 163 5.48 -0.92 17.25
CA ILE A 163 6.03 -2.10 16.57
C ILE A 163 6.21 -3.22 17.59
N MET A 164 5.57 -4.36 17.34
CA MET A 164 5.57 -5.49 18.28
C MET A 164 6.04 -6.78 17.59
N PRO A 165 6.86 -7.60 18.29
CA PRO A 165 7.14 -8.95 17.87
C PRO A 165 5.97 -9.86 18.28
N TYR A 166 5.50 -10.69 17.37
CA TYR A 166 4.52 -11.74 17.64
C TYR A 166 5.07 -13.10 17.23
N VAL A 167 4.60 -14.13 17.93
CA VAL A 167 4.88 -15.51 17.59
C VAL A 167 3.54 -16.15 17.19
N SER A 168 3.48 -16.67 15.97
CA SER A 168 2.30 -17.35 15.47
C SER A 168 2.11 -18.73 16.11
N SER A 169 0.95 -19.33 15.87
CA SER A 169 0.62 -20.66 16.36
C SER A 169 1.59 -21.76 15.86
N ASP A 170 2.23 -21.57 14.69
CA ASP A 170 3.25 -22.43 14.10
C ASP A 170 4.69 -22.02 14.47
N ASN A 171 4.86 -21.23 15.55
CA ASN A 171 6.14 -20.75 16.08
C ASN A 171 6.96 -19.86 15.13
N LYS A 172 6.36 -19.27 14.10
CA LYS A 172 7.02 -18.26 13.28
C LYS A 172 6.99 -16.90 13.97
N LYS A 173 8.10 -16.16 13.88
CA LYS A 173 8.21 -14.81 14.42
C LYS A 173 7.86 -13.77 13.36
N TYR A 174 6.97 -12.86 13.70
CA TYR A 174 6.57 -11.73 12.87
C TYR A 174 6.84 -10.42 13.60
N MET A 175 7.39 -9.43 12.89
CA MET A 175 7.44 -8.05 13.35
C MET A 175 6.31 -7.30 12.66
N THR A 176 5.35 -6.83 13.46
CA THR A 176 4.14 -6.17 12.95
C THR A 176 3.91 -4.85 13.66
N LEU A 177 2.99 -4.03 13.16
CA LEU A 177 2.39 -3.03 14.02
C LEU A 177 1.72 -3.71 15.22
N SER A 178 1.59 -3.00 16.35
CA SER A 178 0.79 -3.51 17.45
C SER A 178 -0.64 -3.77 16.97
N LEU A 179 -1.24 -4.86 17.46
CA LEU A 179 -2.58 -5.26 17.02
C LEU A 179 -3.62 -4.20 17.38
N GLU A 180 -3.43 -3.51 18.50
CA GLU A 180 -4.25 -2.39 18.91
C GLU A 180 -4.26 -1.26 17.87
N LEU A 181 -3.10 -0.90 17.32
CA LEU A 181 -3.00 0.15 16.31
C LEU A 181 -3.57 -0.29 14.96
N ILE A 182 -3.43 -1.58 14.62
CA ILE A 182 -4.14 -2.15 13.47
C ILE A 182 -5.65 -2.04 13.65
N VAL A 183 -6.16 -2.31 14.85
CA VAL A 183 -7.59 -2.13 15.16
C VAL A 183 -8.00 -0.66 15.03
N ALA A 184 -7.20 0.29 15.55
CA ALA A 184 -7.49 1.72 15.43
C ALA A 184 -7.61 2.16 13.97
N ASP A 185 -6.69 1.72 13.11
CA ASP A 185 -6.73 1.98 11.67
C ASP A 185 -8.02 1.43 11.03
N LYS A 186 -8.42 0.24 11.41
CA LYS A 186 -9.61 -0.43 10.88
C LYS A 186 -10.91 0.22 11.36
N LEU A 187 -10.98 0.61 12.62
CA LEU A 187 -12.12 1.36 13.16
C LEU A 187 -12.32 2.70 12.45
N MET A 188 -11.22 3.38 12.06
CA MET A 188 -11.30 4.62 11.29
C MET A 188 -11.82 4.41 9.88
N LEU A 189 -11.45 3.32 9.23
CA LEU A 189 -11.89 3.01 7.86
C LEU A 189 -13.29 2.43 7.82
N ASN A 190 -13.67 1.64 8.84
CA ASN A 190 -15.01 1.07 9.10
C ASN A 190 -15.66 0.39 7.88
N ARG A 191 -14.87 -0.35 7.10
CA ARG A 191 -15.37 -1.17 5.97
C ARG A 191 -15.79 -2.56 6.48
N ASP A 192 -16.61 -3.29 5.74
CA ASP A 192 -17.04 -4.64 6.15
C ASP A 192 -15.85 -5.58 6.38
N LYS A 193 -14.86 -5.56 5.48
CA LYS A 193 -13.61 -6.32 5.66
C LYS A 193 -12.81 -5.91 6.91
N ASP A 194 -12.96 -4.68 7.38
CA ASP A 194 -12.26 -4.21 8.58
C ASP A 194 -12.90 -4.78 9.84
N ARG A 195 -14.22 -4.99 9.85
CA ARG A 195 -14.93 -5.66 10.95
C ARG A 195 -14.51 -7.11 11.07
N GLU A 196 -14.46 -7.84 9.95
CA GLU A 196 -13.96 -9.22 9.92
C GLU A 196 -12.53 -9.32 10.47
N ASP A 197 -11.65 -8.45 10.03
CA ASP A 197 -10.27 -8.42 10.51
C ASP A 197 -10.17 -8.08 12.00
N ILE A 198 -11.02 -7.19 12.54
CA ILE A 198 -11.06 -6.86 13.97
C ILE A 198 -11.49 -8.09 14.78
N GLU A 199 -12.52 -8.84 14.34
CA GLU A 199 -12.91 -10.06 15.03
C GLU A 199 -11.76 -11.09 15.03
N LYS A 200 -11.06 -11.26 13.92
CA LYS A 200 -9.87 -12.12 13.86
C LYS A 200 -8.72 -11.64 14.75
N ILE A 201 -8.52 -10.33 14.88
CA ILE A 201 -7.52 -9.80 15.80
C ILE A 201 -7.85 -10.12 17.25
N LYS A 202 -9.13 -10.13 17.64
CA LYS A 202 -9.55 -10.49 19.00
C LYS A 202 -9.24 -11.96 19.37
N GLU A 203 -9.12 -12.82 18.36
CA GLU A 203 -8.70 -14.21 18.55
C GLU A 203 -7.18 -14.34 18.80
N CYS A 204 -6.39 -13.34 18.44
CA CYS A 204 -4.95 -13.36 18.65
C CYS A 204 -4.60 -13.18 20.14
N ASN A 205 -3.60 -13.93 20.61
CA ASN A 205 -3.13 -13.82 21.98
C ASN A 205 -2.55 -12.42 22.29
N GLY A 206 -2.77 -11.96 23.51
CA GLY A 206 -2.16 -10.71 24.02
C GLY A 206 -2.98 -9.45 23.76
N ILE A 207 -4.16 -9.56 23.18
CA ILE A 207 -5.09 -8.44 23.01
C ILE A 207 -6.28 -8.54 23.95
N SER A 208 -6.72 -7.39 24.49
CA SER A 208 -7.96 -7.30 25.26
C SER A 208 -8.81 -6.14 24.78
N GLU A 209 -10.15 -6.27 24.95
CA GLU A 209 -11.05 -5.16 24.63
C GLU A 209 -10.75 -3.89 25.44
N GLU A 210 -10.27 -4.03 26.68
CA GLU A 210 -9.87 -2.87 27.50
C GLU A 210 -8.66 -2.15 26.88
N ARG A 211 -7.69 -2.89 26.35
CA ARG A 211 -6.55 -2.29 25.64
C ARG A 211 -7.00 -1.61 24.37
N ILE A 212 -7.90 -2.24 23.60
CA ILE A 212 -8.47 -1.64 22.39
C ILE A 212 -9.17 -0.30 22.70
N LYS A 213 -9.95 -0.23 23.79
CA LYS A 213 -10.65 1.01 24.20
C LYS A 213 -9.71 2.15 24.60
N LYS A 214 -8.48 1.84 24.97
CA LYS A 214 -7.46 2.84 25.37
C LYS A 214 -6.59 3.36 24.24
N ILE A 215 -6.78 2.86 23.01
CA ILE A 215 -5.94 3.25 21.86
C ILE A 215 -6.20 4.71 21.48
N PRO A 216 -5.16 5.55 21.42
CA PRO A 216 -5.30 6.87 20.85
C PRO A 216 -5.60 6.75 19.35
N LEU A 217 -6.72 7.32 18.91
CA LEU A 217 -7.01 7.39 17.48
C LEU A 217 -5.99 8.33 16.81
N PRO A 218 -5.39 7.93 15.70
CA PRO A 218 -4.42 8.75 15.00
C PRO A 218 -5.08 10.00 14.41
N ILE A 219 -4.37 11.12 14.45
CA ILE A 219 -4.77 12.34 13.76
C ILE A 219 -4.32 12.19 12.29
N VAL A 220 -5.28 12.18 11.38
CA VAL A 220 -5.02 11.97 9.96
C VAL A 220 -5.09 13.29 9.20
N LYS A 221 -4.01 13.62 8.49
CA LYS A 221 -3.96 14.71 7.49
C LYS A 221 -3.86 14.12 6.10
N LYS A 222 -4.65 14.62 5.18
CA LYS A 222 -4.58 14.25 3.77
C LYS A 222 -4.00 15.42 2.98
N VAL A 223 -3.07 15.12 2.08
CA VAL A 223 -2.41 16.10 1.23
C VAL A 223 -2.68 15.72 -0.22
N LYS A 224 -3.44 16.53 -0.92
CA LYS A 224 -3.74 16.34 -2.34
C LYS A 224 -2.90 17.28 -3.18
N LEU A 225 -2.28 16.75 -4.21
CA LEU A 225 -1.61 17.55 -5.23
C LEU A 225 -2.66 17.99 -6.26
N VAL A 226 -2.89 19.30 -6.36
CA VAL A 226 -3.78 19.91 -7.36
C VAL A 226 -2.94 20.88 -8.20
N GLY A 227 -2.52 20.40 -9.39
CA GLY A 227 -1.52 21.12 -10.19
C GLY A 227 -0.20 21.22 -9.43
N ASP A 228 0.34 22.41 -9.30
CA ASP A 228 1.57 22.70 -8.52
C ASP A 228 1.24 23.12 -7.06
N ASN A 229 -0.02 23.14 -6.67
CA ASN A 229 -0.47 23.55 -5.35
C ASN A 229 -0.83 22.35 -4.48
N LEU A 230 -0.61 22.50 -3.16
CA LEU A 230 -0.96 21.51 -2.17
C LEU A 230 -2.17 21.95 -1.39
N GLU A 231 -3.18 21.12 -1.39
CA GLU A 231 -4.36 21.28 -0.53
C GLU A 231 -4.23 20.37 0.69
N PHE A 232 -4.27 20.96 1.88
CA PHE A 232 -4.27 20.22 3.14
C PHE A 232 -5.70 20.11 3.66
N THR A 233 -6.16 18.87 3.79
CA THR A 233 -7.44 18.60 4.44
C THR A 233 -7.17 17.85 5.75
N THR A 234 -7.42 18.50 6.87
CA THR A 234 -7.37 17.83 8.18
C THR A 234 -8.71 17.14 8.40
N THR A 235 -8.71 15.82 8.44
CA THR A 235 -9.88 15.05 8.86
C THR A 235 -9.68 14.56 10.27
N MET A 236 -10.43 15.13 11.21
CA MET A 236 -10.64 14.43 12.49
C MET A 236 -11.39 13.12 12.21
N PRO A 237 -11.07 12.02 12.92
CA PRO A 237 -11.81 10.78 12.77
C PRO A 237 -13.27 11.03 13.15
N ARG A 238 -14.15 11.13 12.15
CA ARG A 238 -15.59 11.02 12.38
C ARG A 238 -15.91 9.54 12.31
N ILE A 239 -16.44 8.98 13.38
CA ILE A 239 -17.12 7.70 13.35
C ILE A 239 -18.31 7.89 12.44
N LYS A 240 -18.18 7.57 11.17
CA LYS A 240 -19.29 7.53 10.24
C LYS A 240 -19.96 6.17 10.35
N LEU A 241 -21.14 6.15 10.91
CA LEU A 241 -22.12 5.11 10.65
C LEU A 241 -22.64 5.34 9.21
N ASP A 242 -22.02 4.71 8.24
CA ASP A 242 -22.45 4.84 6.84
C ASP A 242 -23.19 3.59 6.39
N ILE A 243 -24.43 3.85 5.97
CA ILE A 243 -25.32 2.94 5.25
C ILE A 243 -24.70 2.64 3.87
N PRO A 244 -24.63 1.36 3.40
CA PRO A 244 -23.92 1.02 2.19
C PRO A 244 -24.58 1.55 0.94
N LYS A 245 -23.88 2.40 0.19
CA LYS A 245 -24.28 2.77 -1.18
C LYS A 245 -23.89 1.65 -2.16
N ARG A 246 -24.90 1.14 -2.87
CA ARG A 246 -24.80 0.19 -3.97
C ARG A 246 -23.76 0.61 -5.01
N GLN A 247 -22.70 -0.17 -5.18
CA GLN A 247 -21.74 0.05 -6.28
C GLN A 247 -22.37 -0.28 -7.63
N LYS A 248 -22.31 0.70 -8.55
CA LYS A 248 -22.57 0.46 -9.98
C LYS A 248 -21.35 -0.23 -10.58
N SER A 249 -21.56 -1.39 -11.19
CA SER A 249 -20.54 -2.11 -11.95
C SER A 249 -20.16 -1.30 -13.19
N MET A 250 -18.91 -0.88 -13.31
CA MET A 250 -18.34 -0.42 -14.57
C MET A 250 -17.70 -1.59 -15.32
N GLY A 251 -18.02 -1.66 -16.62
CA GLY A 251 -17.61 -2.74 -17.49
C GLY A 251 -16.08 -2.86 -17.65
N PHE A 252 -15.65 -4.08 -17.81
CA PHE A 252 -14.25 -4.45 -18.04
C PHE A 252 -13.76 -3.95 -19.40
N ILE A 253 -12.72 -3.14 -19.43
CA ILE A 253 -11.92 -2.93 -20.63
C ILE A 253 -10.91 -4.08 -20.68
N ASN A 254 -11.08 -4.97 -21.64
CA ASN A 254 -10.24 -6.15 -21.84
C ASN A 254 -8.83 -5.72 -22.28
N ILE A 255 -7.79 -6.26 -21.67
CA ILE A 255 -6.37 -6.01 -22.03
C ILE A 255 -6.13 -6.27 -23.53
N GLY A 256 -6.87 -7.23 -24.12
CA GLY A 256 -6.87 -7.48 -25.55
C GLY A 256 -7.26 -6.27 -26.39
N THR A 257 -8.18 -5.43 -25.90
CA THR A 257 -8.62 -4.20 -26.60
C THR A 257 -7.53 -3.13 -26.59
N ILE A 258 -6.74 -3.04 -25.52
CA ILE A 258 -5.63 -2.08 -25.42
C ILE A 258 -4.48 -2.51 -26.35
N LEU A 259 -4.15 -3.80 -26.37
CA LEU A 259 -3.13 -4.35 -27.28
C LEU A 259 -3.54 -4.22 -28.74
N LEU A 260 -4.82 -4.40 -29.07
CA LEU A 260 -5.35 -4.19 -30.41
C LEU A 260 -5.25 -2.73 -30.85
N LEU A 261 -5.57 -1.78 -29.95
CA LEU A 261 -5.43 -0.34 -30.21
C LEU A 261 -3.97 0.05 -30.46
N ILE A 262 -3.03 -0.50 -29.70
CA ILE A 262 -1.59 -0.26 -29.87
C ILE A 262 -1.14 -0.83 -31.23
N ALA A 263 -1.56 -2.05 -31.58
CA ALA A 263 -1.24 -2.68 -32.86
C ALA A 263 -1.78 -1.89 -34.05
N VAL A 264 -3.03 -1.38 -33.96
CA VAL A 264 -3.65 -0.54 -35.00
C VAL A 264 -2.89 0.78 -35.18
N VAL A 265 -2.47 1.43 -34.08
CA VAL A 265 -1.70 2.69 -34.14
C VAL A 265 -0.32 2.44 -34.75
N VAL A 266 0.35 1.34 -34.39
CA VAL A 266 1.66 0.97 -34.98
C VAL A 266 1.52 0.65 -36.47
N CYS A 267 0.50 -0.11 -36.89
CA CYS A 267 0.23 -0.39 -38.30
C CYS A 267 -0.10 0.88 -39.10
N PHE A 268 -0.83 1.83 -38.51
CA PHE A 268 -1.15 3.10 -39.16
C PHE A 268 0.08 4.01 -39.34
N ILE A 269 1.02 3.97 -38.38
CA ILE A 269 2.26 4.74 -38.47
C ILE A 269 3.26 4.11 -39.47
N LEU A 270 3.27 2.77 -39.58
CA LEU A 270 4.17 2.05 -40.46
C LEU A 270 3.63 1.90 -41.90
N GLY A 271 2.31 1.93 -42.08
CA GLY A 271 1.65 1.78 -43.38
C GLY A 271 1.53 3.09 -44.19
N ASN A 272 1.84 4.25 -43.60
CA ASN A 272 1.86 5.55 -44.28
C ASN A 272 3.30 6.01 -44.63
N ARG A 273 4.17 5.08 -45.00
CA ARG A 273 5.50 5.36 -45.58
C ARG A 273 5.56 4.88 -47.00
#